data_8bedfe4f2a09c6c916fa97120a9217e9
#
_entry.id   8bedfe4f2a09c6c916fa97120a9217e9
#
_cell.length_a   1.000
_cell.length_b   1.000
_cell.length_c   1.000
_cell.angle_alpha   90.00
_cell.angle_beta   90.00
_cell.angle_gamma   90.00
#
_symmetry.space_group_name_H-M   'P 1'
#
loop_
_entity.id
_entity.type
_entity.pdbx_description
1 polymer ?
#
loop_
_entity_poly.entity_id
_entity_poly.type
_entity_poly.pdbx_seq_one_letter_code
_entity_poly.pdbx_strand_id
1 'polypeptide(L)'
;TVAGDLAKLGYKVTVYEALHVAGGVLMYGIPEFRLPKAIVQQEIDGLKKMGVDFECNMVIGKVLTIDELMDEYGYEAVFVGSGAGLPRFMGIPGESLKGVYSANEFLTRSNLMKAYLPTSKTPIRTGKKVAVVGGGNVAMDAARSALRLGAETVYIVYRRGMAELPARKEEVEHAEEEGIIFKTLCNPVEIHANDEGFVKSITCIEMELGEPDASGRRRPIEKKGSEFELDVDTVIMSLGTSPNPLIRSTTPGLETNKHGCIVTEGDEGKTSREGVYAGGDAVTGAATVIKAMGAGKAAAKAMDEYIQNK
;
A
#
# COMPACT_ATOMS: atom_id res chain seq x y z
N THR A 1 15.71 5.42 5.51
CA THR A 1 16.08 6.04 6.81
C THR A 1 17.12 5.19 7.52
N VAL A 2 16.84 3.90 7.80
CA VAL A 2 17.79 2.98 8.47
C VAL A 2 19.12 2.94 7.73
N ALA A 3 19.07 2.71 6.41
CA ALA A 3 20.26 2.63 5.58
C ALA A 3 21.13 3.91 5.65
N GLY A 4 20.49 5.08 5.57
CA GLY A 4 21.20 6.34 5.63
C GLY A 4 21.82 6.65 7.01
N ASP A 5 21.10 6.31 8.08
CA ASP A 5 21.59 6.55 9.43
C ASP A 5 22.75 5.60 9.79
N LEU A 6 22.66 4.31 9.42
CA LEU A 6 23.76 3.36 9.62
C LEU A 6 24.98 3.66 8.72
N ALA A 7 24.76 4.05 7.47
CA ALA A 7 25.87 4.45 6.59
C ALA A 7 26.65 5.66 7.12
N LYS A 8 25.97 6.63 7.75
CA LYS A 8 26.64 7.77 8.43
C LYS A 8 27.53 7.34 9.60
N LEU A 9 27.20 6.22 10.25
CA LEU A 9 28.01 5.64 11.33
C LEU A 9 29.16 4.78 10.82
N GLY A 10 29.30 4.61 9.49
CA GLY A 10 30.39 3.88 8.86
C GLY A 10 30.10 2.41 8.57
N TYR A 11 28.87 1.95 8.80
CA TYR A 11 28.48 0.56 8.46
C TYR A 11 28.35 0.38 6.95
N LYS A 12 28.72 -0.83 6.48
CA LYS A 12 28.41 -1.28 5.13
C LYS A 12 26.94 -1.71 5.09
N VAL A 13 26.14 -1.07 4.27
CA VAL A 13 24.68 -1.28 4.21
C VAL A 13 24.27 -1.72 2.80
N THR A 14 23.49 -2.78 2.72
CA THR A 14 22.85 -3.23 1.47
C THR A 14 21.32 -3.17 1.64
N VAL A 15 20.65 -2.57 0.68
CA VAL A 15 19.19 -2.55 0.59
C VAL A 15 18.74 -3.53 -0.48
N TYR A 16 18.02 -4.57 -0.08
CA TYR A 16 17.37 -5.52 -1.00
C TYR A 16 15.95 -5.05 -1.30
N GLU A 17 15.64 -4.87 -2.57
CA GLU A 17 14.33 -4.42 -3.05
C GLU A 17 13.71 -5.46 -3.99
N ALA A 18 12.48 -5.85 -3.75
CA ALA A 18 11.77 -6.83 -4.58
C ALA A 18 11.46 -6.31 -5.99
N LEU A 19 11.22 -5.00 -6.13
CA LEU A 19 10.91 -4.36 -7.40
C LEU A 19 12.19 -4.01 -8.17
N HIS A 20 12.02 -3.63 -9.42
CA HIS A 20 13.13 -3.21 -10.30
C HIS A 20 13.65 -1.79 -10.01
N VAL A 21 12.96 -1.04 -9.14
CA VAL A 21 13.32 0.31 -8.69
C VAL A 21 13.12 0.41 -7.20
N ALA A 22 14.09 0.96 -6.50
CA ALA A 22 13.99 1.24 -5.07
C ALA A 22 13.02 2.40 -4.78
N GLY A 23 12.43 2.40 -3.58
CA GLY A 23 11.52 3.46 -3.10
C GLY A 23 10.14 2.95 -2.69
N GLY A 24 9.80 1.69 -2.98
CA GLY A 24 8.55 1.06 -2.53
C GLY A 24 7.32 1.88 -2.87
N VAL A 25 6.43 2.10 -1.90
CA VAL A 25 5.16 2.81 -2.09
C VAL A 25 5.34 4.26 -2.60
N LEU A 26 6.47 4.91 -2.33
CA LEU A 26 6.77 6.24 -2.86
C LEU A 26 6.89 6.23 -4.39
N MET A 27 7.32 5.11 -4.97
CA MET A 27 7.47 4.92 -6.40
C MET A 27 6.23 4.33 -7.05
N TYR A 28 5.65 3.26 -6.48
CA TYR A 28 4.53 2.56 -7.12
C TYR A 28 3.15 3.09 -6.71
N GLY A 29 3.00 3.57 -5.46
CA GLY A 29 1.68 3.86 -4.89
C GLY A 29 1.29 5.33 -4.96
N ILE A 30 2.15 6.24 -4.54
CA ILE A 30 1.86 7.68 -4.53
C ILE A 30 1.93 8.24 -5.95
N PRO A 31 0.89 8.91 -6.47
CA PRO A 31 0.89 9.45 -7.83
C PRO A 31 1.97 10.52 -8.07
N GLU A 32 2.41 10.62 -9.33
CA GLU A 32 3.39 11.61 -9.79
C GLU A 32 2.99 13.04 -9.43
N PHE A 33 1.71 13.38 -9.52
CA PHE A 33 1.19 14.72 -9.22
C PHE A 33 1.20 15.08 -7.73
N ARG A 34 1.41 14.09 -6.84
CA ARG A 34 1.59 14.31 -5.39
C ARG A 34 3.05 14.23 -4.97
N LEU A 35 3.79 13.28 -5.54
CA LEU A 35 5.20 13.05 -5.25
C LEU A 35 5.94 12.71 -6.54
N PRO A 36 6.58 13.70 -7.19
CA PRO A 36 7.39 13.47 -8.37
C PRO A 36 8.48 12.43 -8.13
N LYS A 37 8.58 11.43 -9.02
CA LYS A 37 9.50 10.29 -8.84
C LYS A 37 10.96 10.70 -8.90
N ALA A 38 11.27 11.83 -9.57
CA ALA A 38 12.60 12.40 -9.60
C ALA A 38 13.12 12.77 -8.19
N ILE A 39 12.25 13.26 -7.30
CA ILE A 39 12.59 13.57 -5.92
C ILE A 39 13.00 12.30 -5.17
N VAL A 40 12.20 11.23 -5.29
CA VAL A 40 12.50 9.93 -4.66
C VAL A 40 13.82 9.36 -5.18
N GLN A 41 14.05 9.44 -6.48
CA GLN A 41 15.28 8.97 -7.10
C GLN A 41 16.50 9.76 -6.62
N GLN A 42 16.36 11.08 -6.46
CA GLN A 42 17.44 11.94 -5.94
C GLN A 42 17.85 11.53 -4.52
N GLU A 43 16.89 11.21 -3.64
CA GLU A 43 17.17 10.73 -2.29
C GLU A 43 17.90 9.38 -2.31
N ILE A 44 17.47 8.44 -3.17
CA ILE A 44 18.14 7.14 -3.35
C ILE A 44 19.56 7.32 -3.88
N ASP A 45 19.77 8.20 -4.85
CA ASP A 45 21.10 8.49 -5.40
C ASP A 45 21.99 9.15 -4.34
N GLY A 46 21.41 9.94 -3.43
CA GLY A 46 22.09 10.46 -2.25
C GLY A 46 22.64 9.35 -1.35
N LEU A 47 21.82 8.33 -1.07
CA LEU A 47 22.23 7.17 -0.27
C LEU A 47 23.32 6.34 -0.98
N LYS A 48 23.21 6.13 -2.29
CA LYS A 48 24.26 5.46 -3.08
C LYS A 48 25.60 6.21 -3.00
N LYS A 49 25.59 7.53 -3.06
CA LYS A 49 26.80 8.36 -2.89
C LYS A 49 27.43 8.25 -1.49
N MET A 50 26.61 7.88 -0.48
CA MET A 50 27.10 7.58 0.87
C MET A 50 27.64 6.15 1.02
N GLY A 51 27.64 5.34 -0.03
CA GLY A 51 28.14 3.97 -0.03
C GLY A 51 27.09 2.91 0.30
N VAL A 52 25.80 3.24 0.25
CA VAL A 52 24.73 2.25 0.41
C VAL A 52 24.56 1.49 -0.92
N ASP A 53 24.64 0.17 -0.86
CA ASP A 53 24.38 -0.73 -1.99
C ASP A 53 22.88 -0.98 -2.15
N PHE A 54 22.39 -1.02 -3.38
CA PHE A 54 20.99 -1.31 -3.72
C PHE A 54 20.91 -2.48 -4.70
N GLU A 55 20.32 -3.59 -4.24
CA GLU A 55 20.08 -4.79 -5.00
C GLU A 55 18.59 -4.93 -5.30
N CYS A 56 18.19 -4.52 -6.52
CA CYS A 56 16.80 -4.62 -6.98
C CYS A 56 16.48 -5.99 -7.56
N ASN A 57 15.19 -6.30 -7.73
CA ASN A 57 14.68 -7.62 -8.18
C ASN A 57 15.04 -8.76 -7.20
N MET A 58 15.27 -8.45 -5.96
CA MET A 58 15.63 -9.39 -4.90
C MET A 58 14.45 -9.61 -3.94
N VAL A 59 13.68 -10.66 -4.19
CA VAL A 59 12.54 -11.03 -3.35
C VAL A 59 13.02 -11.85 -2.16
N ILE A 60 13.29 -11.19 -1.04
CA ILE A 60 13.71 -11.88 0.19
C ILE A 60 12.58 -12.79 0.70
N GLY A 61 12.97 -14.01 1.07
CA GLY A 61 12.09 -15.14 1.33
C GLY A 61 11.86 -16.05 0.10
N LYS A 62 12.40 -15.66 -1.10
CA LYS A 62 12.41 -16.51 -2.30
C LYS A 62 13.80 -16.68 -2.92
N VAL A 63 14.50 -15.58 -3.11
CA VAL A 63 15.87 -15.60 -3.66
C VAL A 63 16.88 -15.89 -2.54
N LEU A 64 16.70 -15.20 -1.42
CA LEU A 64 17.47 -15.39 -0.17
C LEU A 64 16.50 -15.32 1.01
N THR A 65 16.77 -16.07 2.04
CA THR A 65 16.10 -15.99 3.33
C THR A 65 16.83 -15.02 4.27
N ILE A 66 16.21 -14.62 5.37
CA ILE A 66 16.89 -13.83 6.41
C ILE A 66 18.01 -14.65 7.06
N ASP A 67 17.81 -15.96 7.24
CA ASP A 67 18.84 -16.82 7.81
C ASP A 67 20.08 -16.91 6.89
N GLU A 68 19.90 -17.11 5.58
CA GLU A 68 21.02 -17.07 4.62
C GLU A 68 21.73 -15.71 4.61
N LEU A 69 21.01 -14.59 4.71
CA LEU A 69 21.63 -13.27 4.82
C LEU A 69 22.54 -13.15 6.04
N MET A 70 22.13 -13.68 7.18
CA MET A 70 22.91 -13.60 8.42
C MET A 70 24.04 -14.65 8.46
N ASP A 71 23.75 -15.90 8.11
CA ASP A 71 24.65 -17.03 8.30
C ASP A 71 25.66 -17.18 7.15
N GLU A 72 25.23 -16.97 5.90
CA GLU A 72 26.07 -17.18 4.72
C GLU A 72 26.66 -15.87 4.17
N TYR A 73 25.87 -14.79 4.14
CA TYR A 73 26.33 -13.49 3.65
C TYR A 73 27.00 -12.63 4.74
N GLY A 74 26.89 -13.04 6.02
CA GLY A 74 27.58 -12.43 7.13
C GLY A 74 27.04 -11.07 7.56
N TYR A 75 25.76 -10.78 7.31
CA TYR A 75 25.12 -9.58 7.85
C TYR A 75 24.95 -9.71 9.36
N GLU A 76 25.44 -8.73 10.11
CA GLU A 76 25.39 -8.73 11.57
C GLU A 76 23.99 -8.40 12.11
N ALA A 77 23.22 -7.64 11.36
CA ALA A 77 21.83 -7.31 11.66
C ALA A 77 21.00 -7.09 10.37
N VAL A 78 19.71 -7.38 10.43
CA VAL A 78 18.76 -7.21 9.33
C VAL A 78 17.59 -6.33 9.76
N PHE A 79 17.22 -5.34 8.95
CA PHE A 79 16.01 -4.55 9.14
C PHE A 79 14.95 -4.91 8.11
N VAL A 80 13.75 -5.30 8.57
CA VAL A 80 12.61 -5.64 7.74
C VAL A 80 11.71 -4.41 7.57
N GLY A 81 11.84 -3.73 6.43
CA GLY A 81 11.04 -2.59 6.02
C GLY A 81 10.13 -2.89 4.82
N SER A 82 9.63 -4.12 4.72
CA SER A 82 8.90 -4.64 3.54
C SER A 82 7.52 -4.00 3.30
N GLY A 83 7.04 -3.19 4.22
CA GLY A 83 5.77 -2.48 4.10
C GLY A 83 4.54 -3.37 4.21
N ALA A 84 3.41 -2.85 3.71
CA ALA A 84 2.12 -3.53 3.67
C ALA A 84 1.49 -3.34 2.28
N GLY A 85 1.89 -4.16 1.32
CA GLY A 85 1.51 -4.03 -0.08
C GLY A 85 0.47 -5.04 -0.57
N LEU A 86 0.06 -6.03 0.25
CA LEU A 86 -0.92 -7.03 -0.14
C LEU A 86 -2.34 -6.46 -0.07
N PRO A 87 -3.05 -6.30 -1.22
CA PRO A 87 -4.37 -5.69 -1.25
C PRO A 87 -5.43 -6.59 -0.62
N ARG A 88 -6.48 -5.96 -0.12
CA ARG A 88 -7.69 -6.63 0.39
C ARG A 88 -8.82 -6.50 -0.59
N PHE A 89 -9.61 -7.56 -0.69
CA PHE A 89 -10.84 -7.64 -1.46
C PHE A 89 -12.04 -7.86 -0.51
N MET A 90 -13.25 -7.68 -1.01
CA MET A 90 -14.48 -7.83 -0.23
C MET A 90 -14.91 -9.30 -0.11
N GLY A 91 -14.55 -10.14 -1.08
CA GLY A 91 -15.04 -11.51 -1.20
C GLY A 91 -16.44 -11.58 -1.81
N ILE A 92 -16.81 -10.59 -2.63
CA ILE A 92 -18.11 -10.54 -3.31
C ILE A 92 -18.05 -11.16 -4.71
N PRO A 93 -19.18 -11.64 -5.26
CA PRO A 93 -19.23 -12.13 -6.63
C PRO A 93 -18.75 -11.09 -7.63
N GLY A 94 -17.99 -11.51 -8.63
CA GLY A 94 -17.51 -10.68 -9.74
C GLY A 94 -16.17 -9.98 -9.51
N GLU A 95 -15.51 -10.14 -8.35
CA GLU A 95 -14.18 -9.51 -8.10
C GLU A 95 -13.05 -10.02 -9.02
N SER A 96 -13.25 -11.13 -9.72
CA SER A 96 -12.30 -11.67 -10.70
C SER A 96 -12.58 -11.25 -12.15
N LEU A 97 -13.58 -10.42 -12.39
CA LEU A 97 -13.93 -9.95 -13.73
C LEU A 97 -12.85 -9.04 -14.32
N LYS A 98 -12.78 -9.00 -15.64
CA LYS A 98 -11.93 -8.07 -16.38
C LYS A 98 -12.38 -6.63 -16.10
N GLY A 99 -11.47 -5.76 -15.70
CA GLY A 99 -11.77 -4.39 -15.30
C GLY A 99 -11.93 -4.19 -13.80
N VAL A 100 -11.77 -5.26 -13.00
CA VAL A 100 -11.59 -5.15 -11.55
C VAL A 100 -10.10 -5.13 -11.22
N TYR A 101 -9.67 -4.14 -10.48
CA TYR A 101 -8.30 -3.95 -10.02
C TYR A 101 -8.26 -3.76 -8.50
N SER A 102 -7.15 -4.14 -7.88
CA SER A 102 -6.80 -3.51 -6.62
C SER A 102 -6.22 -2.11 -6.88
N ALA A 103 -6.35 -1.19 -5.92
CA ALA A 103 -5.72 0.13 -6.02
C ALA A 103 -4.19 0.02 -6.19
N ASN A 104 -3.56 -0.93 -5.50
CA ASN A 104 -2.13 -1.17 -5.64
C ASN A 104 -1.74 -1.57 -7.06
N GLU A 105 -2.49 -2.46 -7.69
CA GLU A 105 -2.24 -2.85 -9.08
C GLU A 105 -2.42 -1.67 -10.03
N PHE A 106 -3.54 -0.96 -9.92
CA PHE A 106 -3.86 0.18 -10.77
C PHE A 106 -2.80 1.29 -10.66
N LEU A 107 -2.44 1.65 -9.43
CA LEU A 107 -1.43 2.67 -9.16
C LEU A 107 -0.01 2.21 -9.55
N THR A 108 0.33 0.93 -9.37
CA THR A 108 1.62 0.39 -9.84
C THR A 108 1.75 0.48 -11.36
N ARG A 109 0.69 0.12 -12.09
CA ARG A 109 0.67 0.25 -13.56
C ARG A 109 0.83 1.71 -14.00
N SER A 110 0.12 2.63 -13.33
CA SER A 110 0.19 4.05 -13.64
C SER A 110 1.53 4.66 -13.24
N ASN A 111 1.95 4.54 -11.97
CA ASN A 111 3.08 5.28 -11.43
C ASN A 111 4.44 4.63 -11.74
N LEU A 112 4.61 3.36 -11.36
CA LEU A 112 5.88 2.66 -11.53
C LEU A 112 6.12 2.25 -12.98
N MET A 113 5.11 1.66 -13.61
CA MET A 113 5.20 1.14 -14.98
C MET A 113 4.90 2.20 -16.03
N LYS A 114 4.46 3.40 -15.61
CA LYS A 114 4.16 4.56 -16.48
C LYS A 114 3.22 4.20 -17.64
N ALA A 115 2.17 3.41 -17.37
CA ALA A 115 1.25 2.89 -18.37
C ALA A 115 0.51 4.00 -19.17
N TYR A 116 0.54 5.24 -18.68
CA TYR A 116 0.02 6.41 -19.38
C TYR A 116 0.89 6.89 -20.54
N LEU A 117 2.14 6.45 -20.63
CA LEU A 117 3.01 6.84 -21.74
C LEU A 117 2.73 6.00 -22.98
N PRO A 118 2.70 6.61 -24.20
CA PRO A 118 2.52 5.86 -25.45
C PRO A 118 3.60 4.79 -25.69
N THR A 119 4.77 4.95 -25.09
CA THR A 119 5.91 4.02 -25.20
C THR A 119 5.85 2.89 -24.18
N SER A 120 4.96 2.96 -23.20
CA SER A 120 4.82 1.90 -22.18
C SER A 120 4.27 0.61 -22.79
N LYS A 121 4.85 -0.51 -22.40
CA LYS A 121 4.35 -1.84 -22.76
C LYS A 121 3.36 -2.41 -21.74
N THR A 122 3.17 -1.72 -20.61
CA THR A 122 2.23 -2.14 -19.59
C THR A 122 0.82 -1.71 -19.96
N PRO A 123 -0.13 -2.64 -20.13
CA PRO A 123 -1.50 -2.28 -20.42
C PRO A 123 -2.17 -1.65 -19.20
N ILE A 124 -2.95 -0.61 -19.40
CA ILE A 124 -3.88 -0.07 -18.42
C ILE A 124 -5.22 0.18 -19.09
N ARG A 125 -6.31 -0.31 -18.47
CA ARG A 125 -7.66 0.02 -18.88
C ARG A 125 -8.18 1.07 -17.93
N THR A 126 -8.45 2.24 -18.45
CA THR A 126 -8.93 3.36 -17.63
C THR A 126 -10.44 3.39 -17.49
N GLY A 127 -11.19 2.78 -18.41
CA GLY A 127 -12.66 2.84 -18.41
C GLY A 127 -13.21 4.26 -18.60
N LYS A 128 -14.51 4.34 -18.82
CA LYS A 128 -15.24 5.62 -18.88
C LYS A 128 -15.89 5.96 -17.55
N LYS A 129 -16.49 4.96 -16.90
CA LYS A 129 -17.16 5.10 -15.61
C LYS A 129 -16.46 4.19 -14.59
N VAL A 130 -15.78 4.79 -13.63
CA VAL A 130 -14.95 4.08 -12.67
C VAL A 130 -15.56 4.17 -11.29
N ALA A 131 -15.69 3.03 -10.59
CA ALA A 131 -15.99 3.00 -9.16
C ALA A 131 -14.71 2.66 -8.37
N VAL A 132 -14.31 3.52 -7.46
CA VAL A 132 -13.25 3.27 -6.49
C VAL A 132 -13.90 2.94 -5.15
N VAL A 133 -13.73 1.71 -4.68
CA VAL A 133 -14.35 1.21 -3.45
C VAL A 133 -13.40 1.42 -2.28
N GLY A 134 -13.74 2.37 -1.43
CA GLY A 134 -12.93 2.74 -0.27
C GLY A 134 -12.92 4.23 -0.02
N GLY A 135 -12.40 4.67 1.14
CA GLY A 135 -12.43 6.07 1.55
C GLY A 135 -11.11 6.60 2.12
N GLY A 136 -10.00 5.86 1.96
CA GLY A 136 -8.67 6.28 2.44
C GLY A 136 -7.90 7.11 1.41
N ASN A 137 -6.70 7.58 1.79
CA ASN A 137 -5.82 8.34 0.88
C ASN A 137 -5.53 7.58 -0.42
N VAL A 138 -5.37 6.26 -0.35
CA VAL A 138 -5.14 5.43 -1.54
C VAL A 138 -6.35 5.43 -2.48
N ALA A 139 -7.57 5.52 -1.94
CA ALA A 139 -8.78 5.65 -2.75
C ALA A 139 -8.83 7.00 -3.48
N MET A 140 -8.44 8.09 -2.81
CA MET A 140 -8.31 9.42 -3.43
C MET A 140 -7.26 9.40 -4.54
N ASP A 141 -6.11 8.78 -4.29
CA ASP A 141 -5.04 8.62 -5.28
C ASP A 141 -5.49 7.83 -6.51
N ALA A 142 -6.18 6.70 -6.30
CA ALA A 142 -6.69 5.86 -7.38
C ALA A 142 -7.78 6.58 -8.21
N ALA A 143 -8.70 7.28 -7.54
CA ALA A 143 -9.78 8.01 -8.19
C ALA A 143 -9.26 9.18 -9.03
N ARG A 144 -8.37 10.00 -8.47
CA ARG A 144 -7.73 11.12 -9.19
C ARG A 144 -6.86 10.63 -10.34
N SER A 145 -6.16 9.51 -10.15
CA SER A 145 -5.39 8.88 -11.23
C SER A 145 -6.29 8.38 -12.36
N ALA A 146 -7.42 7.72 -12.05
CA ALA A 146 -8.37 7.24 -13.04
C ALA A 146 -8.96 8.40 -13.86
N LEU A 147 -9.34 9.49 -13.19
CA LEU A 147 -9.86 10.69 -13.87
C LEU A 147 -8.81 11.30 -14.80
N ARG A 148 -7.57 11.48 -14.33
CA ARG A 148 -6.45 12.04 -15.11
C ARG A 148 -6.01 11.14 -16.27
N LEU A 149 -6.28 9.83 -16.19
CA LEU A 149 -6.06 8.87 -17.26
C LEU A 149 -7.18 8.85 -18.31
N GLY A 150 -8.23 9.66 -18.13
CA GLY A 150 -9.28 9.90 -19.15
C GLY A 150 -10.64 9.26 -18.83
N ALA A 151 -10.89 8.83 -17.60
CA ALA A 151 -12.24 8.45 -17.20
C ALA A 151 -13.19 9.67 -17.27
N GLU A 152 -14.40 9.44 -17.77
CA GLU A 152 -15.43 10.49 -17.90
C GLU A 152 -16.13 10.76 -16.57
N THR A 153 -16.30 9.71 -15.76
CA THR A 153 -16.93 9.78 -14.45
C THR A 153 -16.23 8.85 -13.47
N VAL A 154 -15.89 9.36 -12.30
CA VAL A 154 -15.27 8.57 -11.24
C VAL A 154 -16.08 8.71 -9.97
N TYR A 155 -16.44 7.59 -9.37
CA TYR A 155 -17.14 7.49 -8.09
C TYR A 155 -16.21 6.98 -7.00
N ILE A 156 -16.22 7.63 -5.83
CA ILE A 156 -15.79 7.03 -4.57
C ILE A 156 -17.01 6.34 -3.96
N VAL A 157 -16.97 5.01 -3.84
CA VAL A 157 -18.04 4.22 -3.20
C VAL A 157 -17.58 3.88 -1.79
N TYR A 158 -18.28 4.40 -0.79
CA TYR A 158 -17.86 4.27 0.60
C TYR A 158 -19.03 3.95 1.53
N ARG A 159 -18.85 2.92 2.36
CA ARG A 159 -19.90 2.36 3.23
C ARG A 159 -20.30 3.21 4.43
N ARG A 160 -19.55 4.29 4.73
CA ARG A 160 -19.86 5.26 5.79
C ARG A 160 -20.14 6.63 5.19
N GLY A 161 -20.38 7.63 6.04
CA GLY A 161 -20.59 9.02 5.61
C GLY A 161 -19.29 9.77 5.33
N MET A 162 -19.40 10.98 4.80
CA MET A 162 -18.26 11.87 4.52
C MET A 162 -17.42 12.14 5.78
N ALA A 163 -18.09 12.31 6.94
CA ALA A 163 -17.40 12.57 8.21
C ALA A 163 -16.54 11.39 8.70
N GLU A 164 -16.82 10.18 8.26
CA GLU A 164 -16.10 8.97 8.62
C GLU A 164 -15.00 8.58 7.61
N LEU A 165 -14.73 9.40 6.59
CA LEU A 165 -13.65 9.16 5.63
C LEU A 165 -12.29 9.14 6.37
N PRO A 166 -11.49 8.08 6.25
CA PRO A 166 -10.17 8.03 6.86
C PRO A 166 -9.09 8.78 6.06
N ALA A 167 -9.42 9.26 4.86
CA ALA A 167 -8.53 10.09 4.07
C ALA A 167 -8.30 11.44 4.75
N ARG A 168 -7.16 12.05 4.49
CA ARG A 168 -6.87 13.42 4.91
C ARG A 168 -7.86 14.37 4.23
N LYS A 169 -8.27 15.40 4.98
CA LYS A 169 -9.29 16.36 4.52
C LYS A 169 -8.86 17.02 3.20
N GLU A 170 -7.62 17.42 3.10
CA GLU A 170 -7.06 18.04 1.90
C GLU A 170 -7.13 17.12 0.66
N GLU A 171 -6.95 15.80 0.85
CA GLU A 171 -7.06 14.85 -0.26
C GLU A 171 -8.50 14.65 -0.72
N VAL A 172 -9.46 14.74 0.20
CA VAL A 172 -10.89 14.72 -0.13
C VAL A 172 -11.27 15.99 -0.88
N GLU A 173 -10.86 17.16 -0.39
CA GLU A 173 -11.10 18.45 -1.05
C GLU A 173 -10.53 18.47 -2.47
N HIS A 174 -9.27 18.04 -2.67
CA HIS A 174 -8.68 17.94 -4.01
C HIS A 174 -9.44 16.97 -4.92
N ALA A 175 -9.98 15.87 -4.38
CA ALA A 175 -10.78 14.93 -5.18
C ALA A 175 -12.11 15.55 -5.60
N GLU A 176 -12.78 16.31 -4.72
CA GLU A 176 -14.02 17.05 -5.01
C GLU A 176 -13.76 18.16 -6.05
N GLU A 177 -12.68 18.93 -5.91
CA GLU A 177 -12.28 19.97 -6.87
C GLU A 177 -12.01 19.43 -8.28
N GLU A 178 -11.48 18.21 -8.38
CA GLU A 178 -11.28 17.54 -9.67
C GLU A 178 -12.58 16.93 -10.26
N GLY A 179 -13.69 16.97 -9.53
CA GLY A 179 -15.00 16.51 -10.00
C GLY A 179 -15.30 15.04 -9.70
N ILE A 180 -14.60 14.41 -8.75
CA ILE A 180 -14.88 13.05 -8.29
C ILE A 180 -16.19 13.05 -7.48
N ILE A 181 -17.07 12.11 -7.76
CA ILE A 181 -18.40 12.01 -7.15
C ILE A 181 -18.34 11.05 -5.96
N PHE A 182 -18.69 11.54 -4.78
CA PHE A 182 -18.74 10.72 -3.58
C PHE A 182 -20.11 10.05 -3.42
N LYS A 183 -20.14 8.73 -3.55
CA LYS A 183 -21.26 7.83 -3.23
C LYS A 183 -21.02 7.22 -1.87
N THR A 184 -21.35 7.97 -0.83
CA THR A 184 -21.24 7.54 0.56
C THR A 184 -22.49 6.80 1.01
N LEU A 185 -22.42 6.12 2.17
CA LEU A 185 -23.50 5.32 2.73
C LEU A 185 -23.99 4.25 1.75
N CYS A 186 -23.07 3.66 0.99
CA CYS A 186 -23.37 2.49 0.16
C CYS A 186 -22.18 1.55 0.07
N ASN A 187 -22.47 0.28 -0.11
CA ASN A 187 -21.48 -0.81 -0.12
C ASN A 187 -21.75 -1.75 -1.29
N PRO A 188 -20.78 -2.07 -2.14
CA PRO A 188 -20.95 -3.07 -3.18
C PRO A 188 -21.23 -4.45 -2.60
N VAL A 189 -22.12 -5.18 -3.25
CA VAL A 189 -22.47 -6.56 -2.89
C VAL A 189 -22.25 -7.55 -4.03
N GLU A 190 -22.22 -7.06 -5.27
CA GLU A 190 -21.96 -7.88 -6.46
C GLU A 190 -21.44 -7.01 -7.62
N ILE A 191 -20.57 -7.57 -8.46
CA ILE A 191 -20.07 -6.96 -9.70
C ILE A 191 -20.56 -7.76 -10.87
N HIS A 192 -21.17 -7.11 -11.85
CA HIS A 192 -21.78 -7.77 -13.01
C HIS A 192 -20.93 -7.64 -14.26
N ALA A 193 -20.91 -8.73 -15.05
CA ALA A 193 -20.20 -8.79 -16.32
C ALA A 193 -21.10 -8.47 -17.51
N ASN A 194 -20.48 -7.98 -18.59
CA ASN A 194 -21.03 -8.10 -19.94
C ASN A 194 -20.69 -9.48 -20.55
N ASP A 195 -21.15 -9.74 -21.78
CA ASP A 195 -20.97 -11.02 -22.49
C ASP A 195 -19.49 -11.38 -22.74
N GLU A 196 -18.58 -10.37 -22.71
CA GLU A 196 -17.13 -10.56 -22.89
C GLU A 196 -16.38 -10.77 -21.58
N GLY A 197 -17.08 -10.75 -20.43
CA GLY A 197 -16.52 -10.91 -19.09
C GLY A 197 -15.86 -9.65 -18.51
N PHE A 198 -16.18 -8.48 -19.07
CA PHE A 198 -15.78 -7.20 -18.50
C PHE A 198 -16.85 -6.65 -17.56
N VAL A 199 -16.44 -5.86 -16.59
CA VAL A 199 -17.34 -5.12 -15.72
C VAL A 199 -18.33 -4.30 -16.53
N LYS A 200 -19.62 -4.39 -16.19
CA LYS A 200 -20.73 -3.63 -16.76
C LYS A 200 -21.39 -2.73 -15.72
N SER A 201 -21.55 -3.23 -14.49
CA SER A 201 -22.19 -2.52 -13.38
C SER A 201 -21.81 -3.15 -12.05
N ILE A 202 -22.15 -2.46 -10.97
CA ILE A 202 -22.09 -3.00 -9.60
C ILE A 202 -23.45 -2.83 -8.92
N THR A 203 -23.87 -3.85 -8.18
CA THR A 203 -24.98 -3.72 -7.24
C THR A 203 -24.44 -3.25 -5.90
N CYS A 204 -24.96 -2.14 -5.41
CA CYS A 204 -24.69 -1.61 -4.08
C CYS A 204 -25.92 -1.69 -3.19
N ILE A 205 -25.71 -1.81 -1.88
CA ILE A 205 -26.75 -1.68 -0.86
C ILE A 205 -26.56 -0.37 -0.09
N GLU A 206 -27.67 0.32 0.24
CA GLU A 206 -27.59 1.50 1.11
C GLU A 206 -27.19 1.12 2.54
N MET A 207 -26.46 2.02 3.20
CA MET A 207 -25.97 1.84 4.56
C MET A 207 -26.57 2.88 5.48
N GLU A 208 -26.77 2.51 6.74
CA GLU A 208 -27.07 3.42 7.84
C GLU A 208 -25.90 3.44 8.82
N LEU A 209 -25.77 4.53 9.58
CA LEU A 209 -24.71 4.67 10.58
C LEU A 209 -25.27 4.36 11.96
N GLY A 210 -24.75 3.31 12.57
CA GLY A 210 -25.01 2.92 13.95
C GLY A 210 -24.05 3.58 14.95
N GLU A 211 -23.90 2.94 16.11
CA GLU A 211 -22.98 3.40 17.16
C GLU A 211 -21.51 3.38 16.73
N PRO A 212 -20.66 4.22 17.33
CA PRO A 212 -19.23 4.24 17.05
C PRO A 212 -18.55 2.89 17.34
N ASP A 213 -17.60 2.51 16.48
CA ASP A 213 -16.71 1.37 16.71
C ASP A 213 -15.49 1.77 17.57
N ALA A 214 -14.59 0.81 17.82
CA ALA A 214 -13.38 1.05 18.63
C ALA A 214 -12.44 2.13 18.05
N SER A 215 -12.60 2.51 16.78
CA SER A 215 -11.87 3.62 16.14
C SER A 215 -12.58 4.98 16.28
N GLY A 216 -13.72 5.02 16.95
CA GLY A 216 -14.55 6.22 17.11
C GLY A 216 -15.42 6.53 15.88
N ARG A 217 -15.37 5.74 14.80
CA ARG A 217 -16.20 5.94 13.61
C ARG A 217 -17.48 5.12 13.69
N ARG A 218 -18.61 5.70 13.28
CA ARG A 218 -19.91 5.03 13.32
C ARG A 218 -19.91 3.77 12.43
N ARG A 219 -20.49 2.68 12.95
CA ARG A 219 -20.57 1.40 12.24
C ARG A 219 -21.52 1.49 11.07
N PRO A 220 -21.13 1.00 9.87
CA PRO A 220 -22.06 0.87 8.75
C PRO A 220 -22.97 -0.34 8.98
N ILE A 221 -24.28 -0.14 8.82
CA ILE A 221 -25.33 -1.15 8.93
C ILE A 221 -26.05 -1.21 7.60
N GLU A 222 -26.24 -2.41 7.05
CA GLU A 222 -26.95 -2.61 5.78
C GLU A 222 -28.44 -2.35 5.92
N LYS A 223 -29.00 -1.56 5.01
CA LYS A 223 -30.42 -1.31 4.89
C LYS A 223 -31.01 -2.31 3.92
N LYS A 224 -31.56 -3.40 4.45
CA LYS A 224 -32.11 -4.51 3.66
C LYS A 224 -33.16 -4.04 2.66
N GLY A 225 -33.08 -4.53 1.43
CA GLY A 225 -34.03 -4.22 0.36
C GLY A 225 -33.80 -2.85 -0.29
N SER A 226 -32.62 -2.26 -0.11
CA SER A 226 -32.21 -0.98 -0.70
C SER A 226 -31.18 -1.14 -1.81
N GLU A 227 -31.06 -2.34 -2.35
CA GLU A 227 -30.11 -2.64 -3.42
C GLU A 227 -30.41 -1.78 -4.66
N PHE A 228 -29.35 -1.23 -5.24
CA PHE A 228 -29.43 -0.45 -6.47
C PHE A 228 -28.25 -0.74 -7.38
N GLU A 229 -28.42 -0.53 -8.66
CA GLU A 229 -27.37 -0.73 -9.65
C GLU A 229 -26.66 0.59 -9.98
N LEU A 230 -25.36 0.55 -10.09
CA LEU A 230 -24.51 1.65 -10.53
C LEU A 230 -23.75 1.21 -11.79
N ASP A 231 -24.02 1.89 -12.92
CA ASP A 231 -23.33 1.65 -14.17
C ASP A 231 -21.87 2.07 -14.06
N VAL A 232 -20.97 1.10 -14.20
CA VAL A 232 -19.52 1.31 -14.22
C VAL A 232 -18.89 0.23 -15.12
N ASP A 233 -17.76 0.54 -15.75
CA ASP A 233 -17.01 -0.39 -16.58
C ASP A 233 -15.64 -0.74 -15.99
N THR A 234 -15.30 -0.15 -14.86
CA THR A 234 -14.08 -0.42 -14.12
C THR A 234 -14.32 -0.27 -12.62
N VAL A 235 -13.79 -1.20 -11.84
CA VAL A 235 -13.86 -1.18 -10.37
C VAL A 235 -12.44 -1.24 -9.79
N ILE A 236 -12.13 -0.34 -8.88
CA ILE A 236 -10.82 -0.30 -8.19
C ILE A 236 -11.06 -0.52 -6.69
N MET A 237 -10.62 -1.68 -6.18
CA MET A 237 -10.73 -2.02 -4.77
C MET A 237 -9.63 -1.32 -3.96
N SER A 238 -10.01 -0.42 -3.05
CA SER A 238 -9.13 0.39 -2.21
C SER A 238 -9.45 0.22 -0.72
N LEU A 239 -9.51 -1.03 -0.27
CA LEU A 239 -9.98 -1.43 1.07
C LEU A 239 -8.85 -1.52 2.12
N GLY A 240 -7.68 -1.00 1.78
CA GLY A 240 -6.47 -1.11 2.57
C GLY A 240 -5.64 -2.34 2.22
N THR A 241 -4.54 -2.48 2.91
CA THR A 241 -3.52 -3.49 2.62
C THR A 241 -3.04 -4.17 3.90
N SER A 242 -2.31 -5.27 3.75
CA SER A 242 -1.63 -5.98 4.83
C SER A 242 -0.20 -6.32 4.41
N PRO A 243 0.70 -6.61 5.37
CA PRO A 243 2.04 -7.09 5.05
C PRO A 243 1.99 -8.39 4.25
N ASN A 244 2.94 -8.54 3.30
CA ASN A 244 3.09 -9.78 2.56
C ASN A 244 3.50 -10.91 3.51
N PRO A 245 2.83 -12.08 3.51
CA PRO A 245 3.15 -13.18 4.41
C PRO A 245 4.50 -13.86 4.14
N LEU A 246 5.17 -13.54 3.03
CA LEU A 246 6.37 -14.23 2.59
C LEU A 246 7.48 -14.20 3.64
N ILE A 247 7.82 -13.03 4.17
CA ILE A 247 8.89 -12.89 5.18
C ILE A 247 8.60 -13.75 6.41
N ARG A 248 7.39 -13.66 6.98
CA ARG A 248 7.03 -14.45 8.16
C ARG A 248 7.03 -15.95 7.90
N SER A 249 6.62 -16.38 6.69
CA SER A 249 6.53 -17.80 6.34
C SER A 249 7.91 -18.45 6.06
N THR A 250 8.92 -17.64 5.79
CA THR A 250 10.29 -18.09 5.47
C THR A 250 11.31 -17.71 6.54
N THR A 251 10.85 -17.16 7.67
CA THR A 251 11.71 -16.77 8.81
C THR A 251 11.19 -17.45 10.08
N PRO A 252 11.63 -18.67 10.41
CA PRO A 252 11.20 -19.38 11.60
C PRO A 252 11.46 -18.56 12.87
N GLY A 253 10.49 -18.54 13.79
CA GLY A 253 10.58 -17.78 15.03
C GLY A 253 10.31 -16.27 14.93
N LEU A 254 10.03 -15.73 13.74
CA LEU A 254 9.57 -14.36 13.58
C LEU A 254 8.06 -14.25 13.89
N GLU A 255 7.72 -13.63 15.02
CA GLU A 255 6.33 -13.48 15.45
C GLU A 255 5.58 -12.40 14.70
N THR A 256 4.30 -12.69 14.42
CA THR A 256 3.37 -11.74 13.81
C THR A 256 2.04 -11.74 14.53
N ASN A 257 1.34 -10.60 14.51
CA ASN A 257 0.00 -10.50 15.08
C ASN A 257 -1.07 -11.09 14.13
N LYS A 258 -2.32 -11.11 14.56
CA LYS A 258 -3.47 -11.61 13.78
C LYS A 258 -3.68 -10.91 12.42
N HIS A 259 -3.10 -9.76 12.21
CA HIS A 259 -3.17 -9.00 10.95
C HIS A 259 -1.96 -9.24 10.04
N GLY A 260 -1.03 -10.08 10.46
CA GLY A 260 0.20 -10.39 9.73
C GLY A 260 1.30 -9.34 9.86
N CYS A 261 1.15 -8.36 10.76
CA CYS A 261 2.19 -7.39 11.06
C CYS A 261 3.23 -8.02 12.01
N ILE A 262 4.50 -7.73 11.78
CA ILE A 262 5.60 -8.20 12.63
C ILE A 262 5.45 -7.60 14.01
N VAL A 263 5.60 -8.42 15.05
CA VAL A 263 5.58 -7.98 16.45
C VAL A 263 6.96 -7.46 16.82
N THR A 264 7.02 -6.29 17.44
CA THR A 264 8.26 -5.68 17.93
C THR A 264 8.15 -5.33 19.41
N GLU A 265 9.26 -5.36 20.10
CA GLU A 265 9.38 -4.88 21.48
C GLU A 265 9.62 -3.36 21.46
N GLY A 266 8.76 -2.62 22.16
CA GLY A 266 8.87 -1.16 22.24
C GLY A 266 8.94 -0.45 20.88
N ASP A 267 9.53 0.74 20.87
CA ASP A 267 9.68 1.59 19.68
C ASP A 267 10.99 1.32 18.89
N GLU A 268 11.87 0.48 19.42
CA GLU A 268 13.18 0.19 18.85
C GLU A 268 13.16 -0.76 17.66
N GLY A 269 12.02 -1.40 17.42
CA GLY A 269 11.83 -2.31 16.29
C GLY A 269 12.49 -3.68 16.48
N LYS A 270 12.93 -4.06 17.66
CA LYS A 270 13.43 -5.42 17.96
C LYS A 270 12.31 -6.43 17.74
N THR A 271 12.61 -7.49 16.96
CA THR A 271 11.66 -8.59 16.76
C THR A 271 11.93 -9.74 17.70
N SER A 272 11.11 -10.80 17.64
CA SER A 272 11.36 -12.07 18.33
C SER A 272 12.61 -12.83 17.85
N ARG A 273 13.23 -12.39 16.74
CA ARG A 273 14.48 -12.94 16.18
C ARG A 273 15.66 -12.04 16.53
N GLU A 274 16.68 -12.62 17.16
CA GLU A 274 17.92 -11.91 17.48
C GLU A 274 18.60 -11.34 16.23
N GLY A 275 19.05 -10.10 16.28
CA GLY A 275 19.67 -9.39 15.15
C GLY A 275 18.69 -8.96 14.06
N VAL A 276 17.40 -9.28 14.20
CA VAL A 276 16.36 -8.91 13.22
C VAL A 276 15.46 -7.81 13.78
N TYR A 277 15.37 -6.72 13.08
CA TYR A 277 14.58 -5.53 13.41
C TYR A 277 13.50 -5.31 12.37
N ALA A 278 12.43 -4.62 12.72
CA ALA A 278 11.37 -4.27 11.78
C ALA A 278 10.77 -2.90 12.10
N GLY A 279 10.18 -2.27 11.08
CA GLY A 279 9.53 -0.97 11.27
C GLY A 279 8.65 -0.56 10.08
N GLY A 280 7.98 0.58 10.24
CA GLY A 280 7.04 1.10 9.27
C GLY A 280 5.80 0.20 9.12
N ASP A 281 5.22 0.17 7.91
CA ASP A 281 3.95 -0.51 7.66
C ASP A 281 4.03 -2.04 7.83
N ALA A 282 5.22 -2.63 7.82
CA ALA A 282 5.42 -4.04 8.15
C ALA A 282 5.05 -4.37 9.61
N VAL A 283 5.10 -3.38 10.50
CA VAL A 283 4.80 -3.49 11.94
C VAL A 283 3.44 -2.89 12.28
N THR A 284 3.15 -1.68 11.77
CA THR A 284 1.93 -0.94 12.15
C THR A 284 0.73 -1.18 11.23
N GLY A 285 0.93 -1.82 10.08
CA GLY A 285 0.02 -1.73 8.95
C GLY A 285 0.18 -0.39 8.23
N ALA A 286 -0.61 -0.16 7.17
CA ALA A 286 -0.50 1.03 6.35
C ALA A 286 -0.68 2.32 7.18
N ALA A 287 0.36 3.17 7.17
CA ALA A 287 0.41 4.42 7.93
C ALA A 287 1.01 5.56 7.08
N THR A 288 1.80 6.44 7.67
CA THR A 288 2.39 7.59 6.99
C THR A 288 3.91 7.47 6.87
N VAL A 289 4.47 8.12 5.86
CA VAL A 289 5.92 8.16 5.61
C VAL A 289 6.68 8.66 6.84
N ILE A 290 6.19 9.71 7.50
CA ILE A 290 6.85 10.28 8.68
C ILE A 290 6.92 9.29 9.86
N LYS A 291 5.88 8.47 10.05
CA LYS A 291 5.89 7.41 11.08
C LYS A 291 6.88 6.30 10.72
N ALA A 292 6.92 5.88 9.47
CA ALA A 292 7.89 4.90 9.00
C ALA A 292 9.34 5.40 9.15
N MET A 293 9.60 6.68 8.86
CA MET A 293 10.90 7.30 9.08
C MET A 293 11.28 7.34 10.57
N GLY A 294 10.33 7.67 11.46
CA GLY A 294 10.52 7.67 12.91
C GLY A 294 10.91 6.29 13.44
N ALA A 295 10.15 5.25 13.04
CA ALA A 295 10.47 3.86 13.37
C ALA A 295 11.85 3.44 12.85
N GLY A 296 12.20 3.83 11.62
CA GLY A 296 13.51 3.57 11.03
C GLY A 296 14.66 4.22 11.80
N LYS A 297 14.48 5.44 12.32
CA LYS A 297 15.49 6.11 13.16
C LYS A 297 15.73 5.38 14.49
N ALA A 298 14.64 4.98 15.15
CA ALA A 298 14.73 4.24 16.41
C ALA A 298 15.40 2.87 16.20
N ALA A 299 15.02 2.16 15.14
CA ALA A 299 15.62 0.87 14.80
C ALA A 299 17.11 1.00 14.43
N ALA A 300 17.51 2.02 13.67
CA ALA A 300 18.92 2.23 13.31
C ALA A 300 19.81 2.42 14.56
N LYS A 301 19.32 3.18 15.54
CA LYS A 301 20.01 3.37 16.82
C LYS A 301 20.15 2.05 17.59
N ALA A 302 19.06 1.27 17.68
CA ALA A 302 19.08 -0.02 18.38
C ALA A 302 19.96 -1.07 17.68
N MET A 303 20.01 -1.03 16.32
CA MET A 303 20.91 -1.88 15.54
C MET A 303 22.39 -1.51 15.78
N ASP A 304 22.71 -0.21 15.83
CA ASP A 304 24.07 0.26 16.16
C ASP A 304 24.50 -0.23 17.55
N GLU A 305 23.67 -0.04 18.57
CA GLU A 305 23.92 -0.52 19.92
C GLU A 305 24.11 -2.04 19.97
N TYR A 306 23.30 -2.80 19.23
CA TYR A 306 23.41 -4.26 19.15
C TYR A 306 24.74 -4.71 18.52
N ILE A 307 25.12 -4.12 17.40
CA ILE A 307 26.36 -4.51 16.69
C ILE A 307 27.59 -4.16 17.51
N GLN A 308 27.60 -2.99 18.19
CA GLN A 308 28.71 -2.60 19.04
C GLN A 308 28.89 -3.46 20.30
N ASN A 309 27.84 -4.11 20.79
CA ASN A 309 27.87 -4.97 21.95
C ASN A 309 28.02 -6.47 21.62
N LYS A 310 28.11 -6.84 20.35
CA LYS A 310 28.31 -8.20 19.86
C LYS A 310 29.79 -8.58 19.82
#